data_f5524c717d77cdd8088e5974435e8c62
#
_entry.id   f5524c717d77cdd8088e5974435e8c62
#
_cell.length_a   1.000
_cell.length_b   1.000
_cell.length_c   1.000
_cell.angle_alpha   90.00
_cell.angle_beta   90.00
_cell.angle_gamma   90.00
#
_symmetry.space_group_name_H-M   'P 1'
#
loop_
_entity.id
_entity.type
_entity.pdbx_description
1 polymer ?
#
loop_
_entity_poly.entity_id
_entity_poly.type
_entity_poly.pdbx_seq_one_letter_code
_entity_poly.pdbx_strand_id
1 'polypeptide(L)'
;MDHRTKILVVDDEQVVRDGCSRVLTGRGYDVLTAENGQVAIDLLEKETVDIILLDLKMPIMSGEEVLERTSSQYPNIPVIIITGHGTVDTAVECMKQGAYDFITKPFQVDQFLLTINRAAEKRALEEKARLYEKEKLRNLYDLNLEKSRLKTIINFMADGVMVTNRNLEVVLHNPALMRLLEISEDIENPISVNRLIDSNSLRSTLKDIQAGECAKDEFISQEIEAGGKSLRAISAPALGPDDGVVGTVTVLQDITAFKQLDEMKSDFVNMVAHELRSPLVSIRQQNTVLLEGLAGPLEEKQQAFVEKGVRKIDQLLELINDLLDIAKIEEGKHIEHRVPTDIEPLIIDTLSLLESRAQGQGITLTSSCENMKPIHADPKRLEEVFNNLITNAINYSPEGGRVTVTAQGQGEYMEIKISDTGVGIDPEELPKIFDKFYRVKHHKTRQVMGTGLGLAIVKGVVESHNGTIDVESVPEKGTTFRILLPVIRENGKDP
;
A
#
# COMPACT_ATOMS: atom_id res chain seq x y z
N MET A 1 -9.98 21.77 -39.73
CA MET A 1 -10.05 22.60 -40.94
C MET A 1 -10.26 21.64 -42.09
N ASP A 2 -11.36 21.73 -42.79
CA ASP A 2 -11.63 20.90 -43.98
C ASP A 2 -10.56 21.26 -45.03
N HIS A 3 -9.60 20.37 -45.23
CA HIS A 3 -8.58 20.50 -46.24
C HIS A 3 -9.26 20.22 -47.58
N ARG A 4 -9.57 21.28 -48.37
CA ARG A 4 -10.09 21.09 -49.73
C ARG A 4 -8.99 20.51 -50.58
N THR A 5 -9.28 19.43 -51.29
CA THR A 5 -8.33 18.80 -52.21
C THR A 5 -7.91 19.81 -53.29
N LYS A 6 -6.61 20.04 -53.40
CA LYS A 6 -6.03 21.02 -54.33
C LYS A 6 -5.54 20.34 -55.61
N ILE A 7 -6.07 20.76 -56.74
CA ILE A 7 -5.80 20.16 -58.05
C ILE A 7 -5.04 21.16 -58.93
N LEU A 8 -3.90 20.73 -59.48
CA LEU A 8 -3.15 21.47 -60.46
C LEU A 8 -3.54 21.06 -61.87
N VAL A 9 -4.07 21.99 -62.66
CA VAL A 9 -4.42 21.80 -64.08
C VAL A 9 -3.32 22.39 -64.94
N VAL A 10 -2.65 21.54 -65.70
CA VAL A 10 -1.51 21.91 -66.57
C VAL A 10 -1.91 21.64 -68.03
N ASP A 11 -2.11 22.67 -68.79
CA ASP A 11 -2.55 22.63 -70.20
C ASP A 11 -2.14 23.92 -70.89
N ASP A 12 -1.70 23.90 -72.13
CA ASP A 12 -1.32 25.12 -72.81
C ASP A 12 -2.53 25.87 -73.33
N GLU A 13 -3.68 25.19 -73.52
CA GLU A 13 -4.92 25.81 -74.00
C GLU A 13 -5.67 26.49 -72.84
N GLN A 14 -5.81 27.82 -72.88
CA GLN A 14 -6.54 28.57 -71.83
C GLN A 14 -8.00 28.10 -71.69
N VAL A 15 -8.65 27.75 -72.76
CA VAL A 15 -10.06 27.30 -72.77
C VAL A 15 -10.22 25.99 -71.97
N VAL A 16 -9.26 25.09 -72.07
CA VAL A 16 -9.23 23.82 -71.31
C VAL A 16 -8.98 24.10 -69.83
N ARG A 17 -8.00 24.93 -69.52
CA ARG A 17 -7.72 25.30 -68.11
C ARG A 17 -8.94 25.95 -67.42
N ASP A 18 -9.58 26.92 -68.11
CA ASP A 18 -10.76 27.62 -67.60
C ASP A 18 -11.96 26.67 -67.45
N GLY A 19 -12.14 25.75 -68.41
CA GLY A 19 -13.17 24.73 -68.40
C GLY A 19 -13.03 23.74 -67.22
N CYS A 20 -11.82 23.17 -67.07
CA CYS A 20 -11.48 22.30 -65.95
C CYS A 20 -11.63 23.02 -64.60
N SER A 21 -11.07 24.24 -64.49
CA SER A 21 -11.16 25.04 -63.27
C SER A 21 -12.62 25.29 -62.85
N ARG A 22 -13.50 25.67 -63.78
CA ARG A 22 -14.92 25.92 -63.51
C ARG A 22 -15.64 24.66 -62.99
N VAL A 23 -15.42 23.52 -63.64
CA VAL A 23 -16.03 22.25 -63.25
C VAL A 23 -15.56 21.80 -61.86
N LEU A 24 -14.26 21.87 -61.59
CA LEU A 24 -13.65 21.43 -60.36
C LEU A 24 -14.00 22.34 -59.17
N THR A 25 -13.93 23.67 -59.36
CA THR A 25 -14.31 24.63 -58.31
C THR A 25 -15.80 24.51 -57.97
N GLY A 26 -16.66 24.25 -58.97
CA GLY A 26 -18.08 23.99 -58.77
C GLY A 26 -18.35 22.72 -57.95
N ARG A 27 -17.38 21.83 -57.80
CA ARG A 27 -17.44 20.59 -56.97
C ARG A 27 -16.66 20.72 -55.65
N GLY A 28 -16.14 21.92 -55.35
CA GLY A 28 -15.52 22.19 -54.05
C GLY A 28 -14.01 21.89 -54.00
N TYR A 29 -13.38 21.64 -55.13
CA TYR A 29 -11.91 21.52 -55.21
C TYR A 29 -11.26 22.90 -55.31
N ASP A 30 -10.05 23.04 -54.74
CA ASP A 30 -9.18 24.19 -54.99
C ASP A 30 -8.35 23.93 -56.25
N VAL A 31 -8.34 24.90 -57.16
CA VAL A 31 -7.70 24.70 -58.46
C VAL A 31 -6.56 25.69 -58.68
N LEU A 32 -5.39 25.16 -58.99
CA LEU A 32 -4.26 25.90 -59.53
C LEU A 32 -4.15 25.60 -61.01
N THR A 33 -3.70 26.57 -61.79
CA THR A 33 -3.53 26.40 -63.25
C THR A 33 -2.10 26.76 -63.67
N ALA A 34 -1.54 25.98 -64.59
CA ALA A 34 -0.25 26.24 -65.23
C ALA A 34 -0.39 26.13 -66.73
N GLU A 35 0.25 27.05 -67.46
CA GLU A 35 0.19 27.14 -68.94
C GLU A 35 1.24 26.28 -69.66
N ASN A 36 2.20 25.71 -68.91
CA ASN A 36 3.26 24.85 -69.45
C ASN A 36 3.88 24.04 -68.28
N GLY A 37 4.70 23.06 -68.61
CA GLY A 37 5.34 22.19 -67.66
C GLY A 37 6.28 22.90 -66.70
N GLN A 38 6.99 23.97 -67.10
CA GLN A 38 7.90 24.66 -66.21
C GLN A 38 7.13 25.41 -65.10
N VAL A 39 6.07 26.11 -65.46
CA VAL A 39 5.18 26.76 -64.45
C VAL A 39 4.58 25.75 -63.51
N ALA A 40 4.22 24.56 -63.99
CA ALA A 40 3.71 23.48 -63.15
C ALA A 40 4.73 23.02 -62.10
N ILE A 41 5.98 22.79 -62.47
CA ILE A 41 7.06 22.42 -61.53
C ILE A 41 7.32 23.57 -60.56
N ASP A 42 7.38 24.80 -60.98
CA ASP A 42 7.57 25.98 -60.09
C ASP A 42 6.45 26.13 -59.06
N LEU A 43 5.21 25.74 -59.42
CA LEU A 43 4.08 25.72 -58.50
C LEU A 43 4.17 24.56 -57.50
N LEU A 44 4.60 23.37 -57.92
CA LEU A 44 4.76 22.21 -57.06
C LEU A 44 5.83 22.45 -55.97
N GLU A 45 6.83 23.29 -56.21
CA GLU A 45 7.83 23.70 -55.24
C GLU A 45 7.28 24.65 -54.15
N LYS A 46 6.26 25.43 -54.47
CA LYS A 46 5.72 26.51 -53.62
C LYS A 46 4.42 26.16 -52.94
N GLU A 47 3.64 25.30 -53.56
CA GLU A 47 2.28 24.98 -53.15
C GLU A 47 2.08 23.47 -52.96
N THR A 48 1.30 23.08 -51.98
CA THR A 48 0.90 21.68 -51.83
C THR A 48 -0.21 21.33 -52.80
N VAL A 49 0.01 20.29 -53.60
CA VAL A 49 -0.94 19.81 -54.63
C VAL A 49 -1.29 18.37 -54.30
N ASP A 50 -2.57 18.02 -54.41
CA ASP A 50 -3.05 16.65 -54.13
C ASP A 50 -3.20 15.83 -55.40
N ILE A 51 -3.56 16.45 -56.53
CA ILE A 51 -3.76 15.79 -57.85
C ILE A 51 -3.22 16.72 -58.94
N ILE A 52 -2.62 16.12 -59.99
CA ILE A 52 -2.18 16.85 -61.18
C ILE A 52 -2.98 16.35 -62.37
N LEU A 53 -3.57 17.30 -63.14
CA LEU A 53 -4.16 17.06 -64.43
C LEU A 53 -3.19 17.62 -65.47
N LEU A 54 -2.66 16.78 -66.34
CA LEU A 54 -1.51 17.12 -67.17
C LEU A 54 -1.76 16.84 -68.66
N ASP A 55 -1.69 17.87 -69.48
CA ASP A 55 -1.60 17.66 -70.93
C ASP A 55 -0.18 17.21 -71.34
N LEU A 56 -0.12 16.31 -72.29
CA LEU A 56 1.15 15.80 -72.82
C LEU A 56 1.84 16.76 -73.76
N LYS A 57 1.10 17.46 -74.59
CA LYS A 57 1.66 18.31 -75.66
C LYS A 57 1.58 19.78 -75.27
N MET A 58 2.67 20.29 -74.74
CA MET A 58 2.77 21.64 -74.27
C MET A 58 4.13 22.26 -74.76
N PRO A 59 4.18 23.60 -74.97
CA PRO A 59 5.43 24.28 -75.27
C PRO A 59 6.32 24.34 -73.99
N ILE A 60 7.60 24.61 -74.21
CA ILE A 60 8.66 24.85 -73.22
C ILE A 60 9.08 23.55 -72.51
N MET A 61 8.19 22.87 -71.84
CA MET A 61 8.40 21.59 -71.19
C MET A 61 7.20 20.66 -71.45
N SER A 62 7.46 19.51 -72.01
CA SER A 62 6.40 18.52 -72.33
C SER A 62 5.77 17.90 -71.09
N GLY A 63 4.52 17.39 -71.24
CA GLY A 63 3.88 16.68 -70.15
C GLY A 63 4.60 15.39 -69.76
N GLU A 64 5.27 14.72 -70.67
CA GLU A 64 6.09 13.54 -70.40
C GLU A 64 7.26 13.88 -69.45
N GLU A 65 7.96 15.01 -69.71
CA GLU A 65 9.03 15.50 -68.81
C GLU A 65 8.49 15.90 -67.41
N VAL A 66 7.30 16.48 -67.32
CA VAL A 66 6.64 16.79 -66.06
C VAL A 66 6.27 15.50 -65.33
N LEU A 67 5.73 14.49 -66.02
CA LEU A 67 5.36 13.21 -65.44
C LEU A 67 6.61 12.50 -64.86
N GLU A 68 7.71 12.44 -65.59
CA GLU A 68 8.95 11.85 -65.13
C GLU A 68 9.49 12.53 -63.86
N ARG A 69 9.50 13.85 -63.81
CA ARG A 69 9.94 14.63 -62.63
C ARG A 69 8.99 14.42 -61.44
N THR A 70 7.68 14.50 -61.68
CA THR A 70 6.69 14.34 -60.61
C THR A 70 6.67 12.91 -60.03
N SER A 71 6.81 11.90 -60.88
CA SER A 71 6.89 10.49 -60.42
C SER A 71 8.14 10.26 -59.58
N SER A 72 9.25 10.96 -59.85
CA SER A 72 10.49 10.84 -59.07
C SER A 72 10.48 11.67 -57.78
N GLN A 73 10.04 12.93 -57.84
CA GLN A 73 10.13 13.87 -56.71
C GLN A 73 8.88 13.90 -55.81
N TYR A 74 7.70 13.59 -56.39
CA TYR A 74 6.41 13.66 -55.74
C TYR A 74 5.60 12.35 -55.96
N PRO A 75 6.12 11.18 -55.65
CA PRO A 75 5.53 9.88 -56.03
C PRO A 75 4.13 9.63 -55.45
N ASN A 76 3.75 10.43 -54.47
CA ASN A 76 2.46 10.29 -53.82
C ASN A 76 1.36 11.17 -54.44
N ILE A 77 1.70 12.02 -55.44
CA ILE A 77 0.69 12.86 -56.09
C ILE A 77 0.20 12.12 -57.34
N PRO A 78 -1.06 11.72 -57.42
CA PRO A 78 -1.58 11.08 -58.64
C PRO A 78 -1.61 12.07 -59.78
N VAL A 79 -1.00 11.69 -60.91
CA VAL A 79 -0.98 12.45 -62.16
C VAL A 79 -1.98 11.82 -63.13
N ILE A 80 -2.98 12.58 -63.54
CA ILE A 80 -3.96 12.19 -64.54
C ILE A 80 -3.64 12.89 -65.84
N ILE A 81 -3.40 12.12 -66.87
CA ILE A 81 -3.04 12.64 -68.20
C ILE A 81 -4.31 13.06 -68.96
N ILE A 82 -4.30 14.25 -69.58
CA ILE A 82 -5.37 14.72 -70.46
C ILE A 82 -4.76 14.87 -71.86
N THR A 83 -5.27 14.14 -72.86
CA THR A 83 -4.62 14.15 -74.19
C THR A 83 -5.67 14.23 -75.33
N GLY A 84 -5.37 15.04 -76.38
CA GLY A 84 -6.26 15.20 -77.55
C GLY A 84 -6.05 14.15 -78.66
N HIS A 85 -4.93 13.44 -78.73
CA HIS A 85 -4.58 12.49 -79.78
C HIS A 85 -3.85 11.30 -79.16
N GLY A 86 -4.57 10.56 -78.30
CA GLY A 86 -3.99 9.36 -77.68
C GLY A 86 -4.33 8.12 -78.52
N THR A 87 -3.31 7.53 -79.14
CA THR A 87 -3.35 6.12 -79.45
C THR A 87 -3.29 5.36 -78.14
N VAL A 88 -3.87 4.17 -78.07
CA VAL A 88 -3.81 3.28 -76.87
C VAL A 88 -2.35 3.08 -76.42
N ASP A 89 -1.42 3.14 -77.34
CA ASP A 89 0.01 2.98 -77.07
C ASP A 89 0.60 4.12 -76.22
N THR A 90 0.23 5.40 -76.52
CA THR A 90 0.70 6.57 -75.73
C THR A 90 0.14 6.54 -74.30
N ALA A 91 -1.15 6.12 -74.15
CA ALA A 91 -1.72 5.99 -72.82
C ALA A 91 -1.04 4.86 -71.98
N VAL A 92 -0.76 3.75 -72.59
CA VAL A 92 -0.03 2.63 -71.96
C VAL A 92 1.40 3.07 -71.55
N GLU A 93 2.05 3.88 -72.34
CA GLU A 93 3.42 4.40 -72.07
C GLU A 93 3.42 5.33 -70.87
N CYS A 94 2.48 6.31 -70.79
CA CYS A 94 2.31 7.18 -69.64
C CYS A 94 1.97 6.41 -68.36
N MET A 95 1.14 5.37 -68.45
CA MET A 95 0.84 4.49 -67.28
C MET A 95 2.10 3.75 -66.80
N LYS A 96 2.99 3.31 -67.68
CA LYS A 96 4.28 2.68 -67.32
C LYS A 96 5.24 3.69 -66.67
N GLN A 97 5.13 4.97 -67.04
CA GLN A 97 5.92 6.06 -66.47
C GLN A 97 5.39 6.63 -65.15
N GLY A 98 4.30 6.06 -64.62
CA GLY A 98 3.75 6.42 -63.30
C GLY A 98 2.52 7.31 -63.31
N ALA A 99 1.88 7.50 -64.47
CA ALA A 99 0.58 8.15 -64.50
C ALA A 99 -0.46 7.31 -63.74
N TYR A 100 -1.35 7.98 -63.03
CA TYR A 100 -2.43 7.35 -62.29
C TYR A 100 -3.57 6.84 -63.19
N ASP A 101 -3.96 7.70 -64.17
CA ASP A 101 -5.01 7.40 -65.15
C ASP A 101 -4.84 8.40 -66.37
N PHE A 102 -5.65 8.21 -67.41
CA PHE A 102 -5.68 9.12 -68.52
C PHE A 102 -7.11 9.43 -68.96
N ILE A 103 -7.30 10.61 -69.60
CA ILE A 103 -8.57 11.09 -70.13
C ILE A 103 -8.36 11.66 -71.53
N THR A 104 -9.15 11.23 -72.51
CA THR A 104 -9.04 11.72 -73.89
C THR A 104 -9.94 12.93 -74.16
N LYS A 105 -9.36 13.98 -74.81
CA LYS A 105 -10.12 15.16 -75.27
C LYS A 105 -10.86 14.80 -76.62
N PRO A 106 -12.11 15.19 -76.81
CA PRO A 106 -13.01 15.84 -75.86
C PRO A 106 -13.59 14.83 -74.86
N PHE A 107 -13.60 15.16 -73.57
CA PHE A 107 -14.09 14.31 -72.48
C PHE A 107 -15.48 14.74 -71.99
N GLN A 108 -16.25 13.75 -71.51
CA GLN A 108 -17.50 13.99 -70.81
C GLN A 108 -17.22 14.37 -69.35
N VAL A 109 -17.96 15.38 -68.85
CA VAL A 109 -17.76 15.89 -67.48
C VAL A 109 -17.92 14.78 -66.42
N ASP A 110 -18.84 13.84 -66.59
CA ASP A 110 -19.07 12.75 -65.64
C ASP A 110 -17.88 11.80 -65.57
N GLN A 111 -17.27 11.44 -66.72
CA GLN A 111 -16.08 10.59 -66.78
C GLN A 111 -14.86 11.30 -66.19
N PHE A 112 -14.70 12.58 -66.48
CA PHE A 112 -13.66 13.43 -65.92
C PHE A 112 -13.73 13.47 -64.41
N LEU A 113 -14.92 13.78 -63.85
CA LEU A 113 -15.12 13.81 -62.39
C LEU A 113 -14.94 12.44 -61.71
N LEU A 114 -15.36 11.35 -62.37
CA LEU A 114 -15.18 10.01 -61.84
C LEU A 114 -13.69 9.67 -61.62
N THR A 115 -12.84 9.97 -62.63
CA THR A 115 -11.41 9.73 -62.58
C THR A 115 -10.76 10.58 -61.45
N ILE A 116 -11.14 11.84 -61.35
CA ILE A 116 -10.62 12.74 -60.29
C ILE A 116 -11.06 12.24 -58.89
N ASN A 117 -12.33 11.88 -58.70
CA ASN A 117 -12.84 11.38 -57.43
C ASN A 117 -12.07 10.13 -56.99
N ARG A 118 -11.77 9.21 -57.90
CA ARG A 118 -10.96 8.01 -57.62
C ARG A 118 -9.54 8.38 -57.20
N ALA A 119 -8.93 9.32 -57.89
CA ALA A 119 -7.59 9.78 -57.50
C ALA A 119 -7.59 10.46 -56.12
N ALA A 120 -8.56 11.31 -55.86
CA ALA A 120 -8.74 11.99 -54.57
C ALA A 120 -8.98 10.97 -53.42
N GLU A 121 -9.84 10.01 -53.63
CA GLU A 121 -10.11 8.93 -52.62
C GLU A 121 -8.86 8.12 -52.36
N LYS A 122 -8.14 7.69 -53.40
CA LYS A 122 -6.88 6.96 -53.23
C LYS A 122 -5.86 7.78 -52.42
N ARG A 123 -5.69 9.07 -52.77
CA ARG A 123 -4.75 9.98 -52.09
C ARG A 123 -5.14 10.13 -50.61
N ALA A 124 -6.43 10.32 -50.30
CA ALA A 124 -6.90 10.45 -48.93
C ALA A 124 -6.69 9.17 -48.12
N LEU A 125 -6.90 8.00 -48.73
CA LEU A 125 -6.67 6.69 -48.07
C LEU A 125 -5.17 6.46 -47.78
N GLU A 126 -4.31 6.79 -48.73
CA GLU A 126 -2.85 6.66 -48.56
C GLU A 126 -2.33 7.57 -47.44
N GLU A 127 -2.78 8.83 -47.41
CA GLU A 127 -2.40 9.76 -46.34
C GLU A 127 -2.91 9.31 -44.98
N LYS A 128 -4.16 8.82 -44.90
CA LYS A 128 -4.72 8.28 -43.70
C LYS A 128 -3.94 7.04 -43.18
N ALA A 129 -3.59 6.13 -44.11
CA ALA A 129 -2.77 4.97 -43.78
C ALA A 129 -1.40 5.39 -43.21
N ARG A 130 -0.74 6.36 -43.81
CA ARG A 130 0.54 6.92 -43.35
C ARG A 130 0.46 7.52 -41.96
N LEU A 131 -0.61 8.26 -41.67
CA LEU A 131 -0.85 8.85 -40.36
C LEU A 131 -1.06 7.76 -39.29
N TYR A 132 -1.88 6.74 -39.58
CA TYR A 132 -2.10 5.62 -38.67
C TYR A 132 -0.80 4.84 -38.38
N GLU A 133 0.01 4.61 -39.40
CA GLU A 133 1.29 3.92 -39.22
C GLU A 133 2.25 4.72 -38.31
N LYS A 134 2.33 6.02 -38.53
CA LYS A 134 3.13 6.92 -37.69
C LYS A 134 2.64 6.95 -36.24
N GLU A 135 1.33 7.00 -36.04
CA GLU A 135 0.71 6.98 -34.71
C GLU A 135 0.98 5.63 -34.01
N LYS A 136 0.82 4.52 -34.73
CA LYS A 136 1.11 3.17 -34.20
C LYS A 136 2.56 3.03 -33.76
N LEU A 137 3.51 3.51 -34.56
CA LEU A 137 4.93 3.49 -34.22
C LEU A 137 5.22 4.34 -32.97
N ARG A 138 4.59 5.50 -32.86
CA ARG A 138 4.72 6.35 -31.67
C ARG A 138 4.19 5.68 -30.42
N ASN A 139 2.98 5.10 -30.49
CA ASN A 139 2.37 4.40 -29.35
C ASN A 139 3.23 3.20 -28.91
N LEU A 140 3.80 2.44 -29.85
CA LEU A 140 4.72 1.34 -29.56
C LEU A 140 6.01 1.83 -28.88
N TYR A 141 6.55 2.96 -29.34
CA TYR A 141 7.74 3.56 -28.73
C TYR A 141 7.44 4.01 -27.28
N ASP A 142 6.33 4.74 -27.07
CA ASP A 142 5.93 5.22 -25.75
C ASP A 142 5.70 4.05 -24.78
N LEU A 143 5.02 3.00 -25.22
CA LEU A 143 4.78 1.78 -24.42
C LEU A 143 6.10 1.07 -24.06
N ASN A 144 7.04 0.95 -24.99
CA ASN A 144 8.34 0.35 -24.72
C ASN A 144 9.17 1.20 -23.73
N LEU A 145 9.09 2.52 -23.83
CA LEU A 145 9.76 3.42 -22.92
C LEU A 145 9.19 3.29 -21.50
N GLU A 146 7.87 3.23 -21.36
CA GLU A 146 7.20 3.05 -20.07
C GLU A 146 7.55 1.69 -19.46
N LYS A 147 7.47 0.61 -20.23
CA LYS A 147 7.90 -0.74 -19.80
C LYS A 147 9.35 -0.76 -19.33
N SER A 148 10.24 -0.08 -20.04
CA SER A 148 11.66 0.00 -19.66
C SER A 148 11.85 0.76 -18.34
N ARG A 149 11.12 1.87 -18.14
CA ARG A 149 11.14 2.63 -16.89
C ARG A 149 10.66 1.79 -15.69
N LEU A 150 9.52 1.12 -15.84
CA LEU A 150 8.97 0.24 -14.79
C LEU A 150 9.95 -0.90 -14.45
N LYS A 151 10.54 -1.54 -15.46
CA LYS A 151 11.55 -2.58 -15.25
C LYS A 151 12.77 -2.03 -14.50
N THR A 152 13.22 -0.83 -14.83
CA THR A 152 14.33 -0.18 -14.13
C THR A 152 13.99 0.07 -12.67
N ILE A 153 12.80 0.65 -12.37
CA ILE A 153 12.37 0.90 -11.01
C ILE A 153 12.36 -0.40 -10.20
N ILE A 154 11.71 -1.44 -10.71
CA ILE A 154 11.62 -2.74 -10.02
C ILE A 154 13.00 -3.36 -9.78
N ASN A 155 13.91 -3.27 -10.73
CA ASN A 155 15.25 -3.85 -10.62
C ASN A 155 16.17 -3.10 -9.63
N PHE A 156 15.94 -1.80 -9.42
CA PHE A 156 16.72 -0.99 -8.47
C PHE A 156 16.08 -0.89 -7.07
N MET A 157 14.91 -1.49 -6.86
CA MET A 157 14.34 -1.61 -5.51
C MET A 157 15.26 -2.44 -4.62
N ALA A 158 15.39 -2.02 -3.35
CA ALA A 158 16.15 -2.75 -2.33
C ALA A 158 15.40 -4.01 -1.88
N ASP A 159 14.08 -3.94 -1.85
CA ASP A 159 13.21 -5.05 -1.48
C ASP A 159 13.07 -6.07 -2.61
N GLY A 160 12.92 -7.34 -2.24
CA GLY A 160 12.65 -8.42 -3.17
C GLY A 160 11.22 -8.33 -3.69
N VAL A 161 11.05 -8.35 -5.01
CA VAL A 161 9.72 -8.35 -5.63
C VAL A 161 9.55 -9.63 -6.43
N MET A 162 8.43 -10.31 -6.23
CA MET A 162 8.01 -11.43 -7.06
C MET A 162 6.54 -11.27 -7.46
N VAL A 163 6.22 -11.75 -8.66
CA VAL A 163 4.86 -11.86 -9.17
C VAL A 163 4.59 -13.31 -9.52
N THR A 164 3.50 -13.85 -8.99
CA THR A 164 3.07 -15.22 -9.30
C THR A 164 1.85 -15.23 -10.21
N ASN A 165 1.72 -16.28 -11.01
CA ASN A 165 0.50 -16.59 -11.74
C ASN A 165 -0.50 -17.40 -10.87
N ARG A 166 -1.66 -17.77 -11.44
CA ARG A 166 -2.68 -18.58 -10.76
C ARG A 166 -2.22 -19.97 -10.34
N ASN A 167 -1.13 -20.49 -10.90
CA ASN A 167 -0.56 -21.79 -10.55
C ASN A 167 0.50 -21.71 -9.44
N LEU A 168 0.65 -20.55 -8.77
CA LEU A 168 1.72 -20.27 -7.82
C LEU A 168 3.13 -20.43 -8.42
N GLU A 169 3.26 -20.10 -9.69
CA GLU A 169 4.56 -20.03 -10.35
C GLU A 169 5.00 -18.56 -10.44
N VAL A 170 6.24 -18.29 -10.08
CA VAL A 170 6.86 -16.96 -10.21
C VAL A 170 7.12 -16.68 -11.69
N VAL A 171 6.46 -15.68 -12.22
CA VAL A 171 6.56 -15.21 -13.61
C VAL A 171 7.45 -13.97 -13.75
N LEU A 172 7.66 -13.24 -12.65
CA LEU A 172 8.55 -12.09 -12.59
C LEU A 172 9.21 -12.02 -11.22
N HIS A 173 10.47 -11.71 -11.20
CA HIS A 173 11.21 -11.35 -10.00
C HIS A 173 12.25 -10.26 -10.31
N ASN A 174 12.70 -9.55 -9.29
CA ASN A 174 13.77 -8.57 -9.39
C ASN A 174 15.11 -9.16 -8.85
N PRO A 175 16.24 -8.52 -9.17
CA PRO A 175 17.54 -8.97 -8.65
C PRO A 175 17.68 -8.92 -7.13
N ALA A 176 16.91 -8.06 -6.45
CA ALA A 176 16.93 -7.98 -5.00
C ALA A 176 16.36 -9.25 -4.36
N LEU A 177 15.31 -9.84 -4.90
CA LEU A 177 14.76 -11.13 -4.45
C LEU A 177 15.84 -12.21 -4.42
N MET A 178 16.60 -12.33 -5.49
CA MET A 178 17.66 -13.34 -5.61
C MET A 178 18.76 -13.15 -4.57
N ARG A 179 19.14 -11.88 -4.32
CA ARG A 179 20.11 -11.54 -3.27
C ARG A 179 19.58 -11.81 -1.85
N LEU A 180 18.30 -11.53 -1.60
CA LEU A 180 17.67 -11.78 -0.30
C LEU A 180 17.60 -13.26 0.03
N LEU A 181 17.33 -14.10 -0.97
CA LEU A 181 17.22 -15.55 -0.83
C LEU A 181 18.57 -16.27 -1.00
N GLU A 182 19.66 -15.54 -1.26
CA GLU A 182 21.02 -16.08 -1.50
C GLU A 182 21.10 -17.07 -2.67
N ILE A 183 20.24 -16.88 -3.68
CA ILE A 183 20.20 -17.72 -4.87
C ILE A 183 21.13 -17.12 -5.93
N SER A 184 22.16 -17.87 -6.29
CA SER A 184 23.19 -17.46 -7.26
C SER A 184 22.94 -17.95 -8.68
N GLU A 185 21.99 -18.86 -8.88
CA GLU A 185 21.67 -19.42 -10.19
C GLU A 185 20.72 -18.51 -10.97
N ASP A 186 20.92 -18.39 -12.27
CA ASP A 186 19.94 -17.75 -13.16
C ASP A 186 18.72 -18.67 -13.26
N ILE A 187 17.59 -18.21 -12.78
CA ILE A 187 16.35 -18.96 -12.75
C ILE A 187 15.53 -18.60 -13.98
N GLU A 188 15.25 -19.61 -14.82
CA GLU A 188 14.29 -19.46 -15.91
C GLU A 188 12.85 -19.43 -15.35
N ASN A 189 12.13 -18.36 -15.67
CA ASN A 189 10.70 -18.24 -15.36
C ASN A 189 9.83 -18.95 -16.42
N PRO A 190 8.71 -19.60 -16.04
CA PRO A 190 8.09 -19.65 -14.71
C PRO A 190 8.70 -20.74 -13.79
N ILE A 191 8.82 -20.44 -12.50
CA ILE A 191 9.28 -21.38 -11.47
C ILE A 191 8.30 -21.46 -10.31
N SER A 192 8.10 -22.65 -9.73
CA SER A 192 7.23 -22.80 -8.55
C SER A 192 7.78 -22.00 -7.35
N VAL A 193 6.91 -21.25 -6.66
CA VAL A 193 7.25 -20.51 -5.42
C VAL A 193 7.97 -21.39 -4.41
N ASN A 194 7.58 -22.68 -4.29
CA ASN A 194 8.15 -23.63 -3.34
C ASN A 194 9.64 -23.93 -3.55
N ARG A 195 10.15 -23.71 -4.77
CA ARG A 195 11.59 -23.87 -5.05
C ARG A 195 12.41 -22.66 -4.62
N LEU A 196 11.77 -21.51 -4.45
CA LEU A 196 12.41 -20.27 -4.02
C LEU A 196 12.28 -20.04 -2.52
N ILE A 197 11.08 -20.26 -1.97
CA ILE A 197 10.77 -19.98 -0.57
C ILE A 197 10.00 -21.17 -0.01
N ASP A 198 10.62 -21.90 0.93
CA ASP A 198 9.97 -22.99 1.65
C ASP A 198 9.24 -22.45 2.89
N SER A 199 8.07 -21.85 2.66
CA SER A 199 7.21 -21.32 3.71
C SER A 199 5.76 -21.74 3.47
N ASN A 200 5.23 -22.58 4.39
CA ASN A 200 3.84 -23.02 4.34
C ASN A 200 2.88 -21.86 4.57
N SER A 201 3.25 -20.92 5.45
CA SER A 201 2.47 -19.72 5.76
C SER A 201 2.33 -18.84 4.52
N LEU A 202 3.42 -18.51 3.83
CA LEU A 202 3.37 -17.72 2.59
C LEU A 202 2.52 -18.41 1.53
N ARG A 203 2.65 -19.73 1.39
CA ARG A 203 1.87 -20.51 0.42
C ARG A 203 0.37 -20.47 0.70
N SER A 204 -0.04 -20.58 1.95
CA SER A 204 -1.45 -20.45 2.35
C SER A 204 -1.97 -19.09 1.95
N THR A 205 -1.28 -18.02 2.35
CA THR A 205 -1.66 -16.64 2.02
C THR A 205 -1.79 -16.40 0.50
N LEU A 206 -0.86 -16.92 -0.30
CA LEU A 206 -0.96 -16.79 -1.75
C LEU A 206 -2.18 -17.51 -2.33
N LYS A 207 -2.58 -18.66 -1.76
CA LYS A 207 -3.81 -19.38 -2.15
C LYS A 207 -5.07 -18.63 -1.74
N ASP A 208 -5.11 -18.10 -0.54
CA ASP A 208 -6.25 -17.36 0.00
C ASP A 208 -6.52 -16.09 -0.84
N ILE A 209 -5.45 -15.36 -1.22
CA ILE A 209 -5.55 -14.22 -2.15
C ILE A 209 -6.10 -14.67 -3.52
N GLN A 210 -5.65 -15.81 -4.05
CA GLN A 210 -6.12 -16.31 -5.34
C GLN A 210 -7.56 -16.84 -5.29
N ALA A 211 -7.99 -17.36 -4.14
CA ALA A 211 -9.37 -17.77 -3.91
C ALA A 211 -10.33 -16.56 -3.78
N GLY A 212 -9.80 -15.33 -3.67
CA GLY A 212 -10.60 -14.11 -3.52
C GLY A 212 -11.00 -13.82 -2.08
N GLU A 213 -10.31 -14.42 -1.10
CA GLU A 213 -10.56 -14.18 0.32
C GLU A 213 -9.96 -12.84 0.80
N CYS A 214 -9.12 -12.21 -0.03
CA CYS A 214 -8.58 -10.87 0.18
C CYS A 214 -9.30 -9.85 -0.72
N ALA A 215 -9.69 -8.70 -0.17
CA ALA A 215 -10.28 -7.64 -0.97
C ALA A 215 -9.26 -7.09 -1.99
N LYS A 216 -9.76 -6.54 -3.11
CA LYS A 216 -8.91 -6.11 -4.23
C LYS A 216 -7.89 -5.03 -3.86
N ASP A 217 -8.21 -4.20 -2.88
CA ASP A 217 -7.39 -3.08 -2.40
C ASP A 217 -6.69 -3.40 -1.07
N GLU A 218 -6.75 -4.65 -0.61
CA GLU A 218 -6.12 -5.09 0.62
C GLU A 218 -4.81 -5.85 0.34
N PHE A 219 -3.93 -5.84 1.33
CA PHE A 219 -2.71 -6.65 1.34
C PHE A 219 -2.62 -7.46 2.62
N ILE A 220 -1.99 -8.61 2.54
CA ILE A 220 -1.69 -9.45 3.69
C ILE A 220 -0.20 -9.31 4.00
N SER A 221 0.12 -8.94 5.24
CA SER A 221 1.49 -8.84 5.74
C SER A 221 1.77 -9.97 6.72
N GLN A 222 2.89 -10.66 6.52
CA GLN A 222 3.35 -11.73 7.41
C GLN A 222 4.87 -11.77 7.47
N GLU A 223 5.38 -12.33 8.56
CA GLU A 223 6.82 -12.57 8.71
C GLU A 223 7.14 -14.00 8.34
N ILE A 224 8.23 -14.19 7.61
CA ILE A 224 8.73 -15.49 7.17
C ILE A 224 10.23 -15.55 7.34
N GLU A 225 10.76 -16.76 7.46
CA GLU A 225 12.20 -17.00 7.43
C GLU A 225 12.59 -17.64 6.09
N ALA A 226 13.52 -17.01 5.38
CA ALA A 226 14.04 -17.53 4.14
C ALA A 226 15.45 -16.98 3.87
N GLY A 227 16.34 -17.79 3.25
CA GLY A 227 17.72 -17.40 2.98
C GLY A 227 18.51 -17.03 4.23
N GLY A 228 18.21 -17.64 5.40
CA GLY A 228 18.84 -17.31 6.68
C GLY A 228 18.51 -15.91 7.23
N LYS A 229 17.49 -15.27 6.71
CA LYS A 229 17.03 -13.92 7.05
C LYS A 229 15.59 -13.92 7.52
N SER A 230 15.25 -12.97 8.39
CA SER A 230 13.88 -12.66 8.72
C SER A 230 13.33 -11.68 7.71
N LEU A 231 12.30 -12.09 6.97
CA LEU A 231 11.70 -11.29 5.91
C LEU A 231 10.25 -10.97 6.24
N ARG A 232 9.81 -9.75 5.91
CA ARG A 232 8.40 -9.38 5.91
C ARG A 232 7.86 -9.52 4.49
N ALA A 233 6.91 -10.43 4.31
CA ALA A 233 6.21 -10.64 3.05
C ALA A 233 4.91 -9.86 3.03
N ILE A 234 4.76 -8.95 2.07
CA ILE A 234 3.56 -8.16 1.82
C ILE A 234 3.01 -8.64 0.49
N SER A 235 1.84 -9.29 0.52
CA SER A 235 1.22 -9.91 -0.65
C SER A 235 -0.12 -9.26 -0.96
N ALA A 236 -0.33 -8.93 -2.25
CA ALA A 236 -1.55 -8.32 -2.75
C ALA A 236 -2.00 -8.99 -4.06
N PRO A 237 -3.31 -8.99 -4.40
CA PRO A 237 -3.79 -9.54 -5.65
C PRO A 237 -3.27 -8.75 -6.87
N ALA A 238 -2.80 -9.45 -7.89
CA ALA A 238 -2.52 -8.88 -9.22
C ALA A 238 -3.78 -8.95 -10.07
N LEU A 239 -4.29 -7.80 -10.50
CA LEU A 239 -5.53 -7.70 -11.28
C LEU A 239 -5.24 -7.69 -12.78
N GLY A 240 -6.07 -8.39 -13.54
CA GLY A 240 -6.07 -8.35 -14.99
C GLY A 240 -6.98 -7.24 -15.55
N PRO A 241 -7.05 -7.11 -16.90
CA PRO A 241 -7.88 -6.10 -17.56
C PRO A 241 -9.37 -6.15 -17.19
N ASP A 242 -9.88 -7.33 -16.81
CA ASP A 242 -11.27 -7.57 -16.43
C ASP A 242 -11.50 -7.51 -14.92
N ASP A 243 -10.59 -6.86 -14.16
CA ASP A 243 -10.60 -6.80 -12.70
C ASP A 243 -10.59 -8.18 -12.00
N GLY A 244 -10.29 -9.25 -12.72
CA GLY A 244 -10.10 -10.58 -12.17
C GLY A 244 -8.69 -10.79 -11.63
N VAL A 245 -8.53 -11.53 -10.52
CA VAL A 245 -7.23 -11.90 -9.99
C VAL A 245 -6.51 -12.81 -10.97
N VAL A 246 -5.38 -12.38 -11.51
CA VAL A 246 -4.53 -13.14 -12.45
C VAL A 246 -3.30 -13.74 -11.78
N GLY A 247 -3.02 -13.34 -10.55
CA GLY A 247 -1.88 -13.79 -9.76
C GLY A 247 -1.74 -12.97 -8.49
N THR A 248 -0.52 -12.95 -7.92
CA THR A 248 -0.22 -12.21 -6.70
C THR A 248 1.11 -11.47 -6.84
N VAL A 249 1.16 -10.23 -6.37
CA VAL A 249 2.41 -9.48 -6.20
C VAL A 249 2.84 -9.62 -4.75
N THR A 250 4.07 -10.05 -4.50
CA THR A 250 4.64 -10.13 -3.15
C THR A 250 5.94 -9.32 -3.09
N VAL A 251 6.02 -8.45 -2.08
CA VAL A 251 7.22 -7.71 -1.74
C VAL A 251 7.83 -8.32 -0.49
N LEU A 252 9.12 -8.63 -0.54
CA LEU A 252 9.90 -9.18 0.57
C LEU A 252 10.89 -8.14 1.08
N GLN A 253 10.70 -7.71 2.30
CA GLN A 253 11.56 -6.76 2.98
C GLN A 253 12.45 -7.47 4.00
N ASP A 254 13.75 -7.19 3.99
CA ASP A 254 14.69 -7.69 5.01
C ASP A 254 14.49 -6.93 6.33
N ILE A 255 14.00 -7.63 7.35
CA ILE A 255 13.79 -7.10 8.71
C ILE A 255 14.77 -7.70 9.71
N THR A 256 15.80 -8.40 9.26
CA THR A 256 16.75 -9.12 10.11
C THR A 256 17.44 -8.18 11.09
N ALA A 257 17.98 -7.06 10.60
CA ALA A 257 18.66 -6.08 11.45
C ALA A 257 17.68 -5.45 12.47
N PHE A 258 16.45 -5.22 12.08
CA PHE A 258 15.41 -4.71 12.98
C PHE A 258 15.10 -5.71 14.09
N LYS A 259 14.88 -6.99 13.76
CA LYS A 259 14.66 -8.06 14.76
C LYS A 259 15.85 -8.24 15.70
N GLN A 260 17.06 -8.27 15.15
CA GLN A 260 18.25 -8.39 15.97
C GLN A 260 18.40 -7.22 16.96
N LEU A 261 18.07 -6.00 16.52
CA LEU A 261 18.12 -4.83 17.38
C LEU A 261 17.05 -4.87 18.48
N ASP A 262 15.87 -5.37 18.15
CA ASP A 262 14.78 -5.54 19.11
C ASP A 262 15.10 -6.65 20.13
N GLU A 263 15.64 -7.79 19.68
CA GLU A 263 16.15 -8.85 20.54
C GLU A 263 17.28 -8.35 21.47
N MET A 264 18.29 -7.62 20.93
CA MET A 264 19.36 -7.06 21.74
C MET A 264 18.84 -6.08 22.79
N LYS A 265 17.82 -5.25 22.45
CA LYS A 265 17.18 -4.35 23.40
C LYS A 265 16.54 -5.11 24.55
N SER A 266 15.84 -6.20 24.26
CA SER A 266 15.19 -7.04 25.23
C SER A 266 16.17 -7.79 26.13
N ASP A 267 17.21 -8.38 25.53
CA ASP A 267 18.29 -9.05 26.26
C ASP A 267 19.01 -8.07 27.19
N PHE A 268 19.27 -6.85 26.73
CA PHE A 268 19.88 -5.81 27.55
C PHE A 268 19.00 -5.47 28.76
N VAL A 269 17.69 -5.26 28.57
CA VAL A 269 16.76 -4.96 29.67
C VAL A 269 16.72 -6.12 30.66
N ASN A 270 16.62 -7.36 30.18
CA ASN A 270 16.61 -8.57 31.02
C ASN A 270 17.90 -8.70 31.84
N MET A 271 19.06 -8.51 31.20
CA MET A 271 20.35 -8.57 31.86
C MET A 271 20.48 -7.50 32.95
N VAL A 272 20.18 -6.23 32.62
CA VAL A 272 20.28 -5.12 33.59
C VAL A 272 19.33 -5.33 34.77
N ALA A 273 18.10 -5.79 34.51
CA ALA A 273 17.13 -6.09 35.57
C ALA A 273 17.62 -7.19 36.51
N HIS A 274 18.24 -8.25 35.97
CA HIS A 274 18.82 -9.33 36.78
C HIS A 274 19.99 -8.83 37.64
N GLU A 275 20.90 -8.07 37.02
CA GLU A 275 22.08 -7.52 37.71
C GLU A 275 21.72 -6.49 38.79
N LEU A 276 20.63 -5.76 38.65
CA LEU A 276 20.12 -4.83 39.67
C LEU A 276 19.32 -5.55 40.76
N ARG A 277 18.56 -6.61 40.43
CA ARG A 277 17.74 -7.36 41.41
C ARG A 277 18.59 -8.01 42.47
N SER A 278 19.69 -8.68 42.10
CA SER A 278 20.54 -9.45 43.00
C SER A 278 21.10 -8.60 44.17
N PRO A 279 21.78 -7.47 43.96
CA PRO A 279 22.27 -6.63 45.07
C PRO A 279 21.16 -6.02 45.92
N LEU A 280 19.99 -5.63 45.28
CA LEU A 280 18.86 -5.07 46.03
C LEU A 280 18.27 -6.10 46.98
N VAL A 281 18.08 -7.35 46.55
CA VAL A 281 17.58 -8.45 47.38
C VAL A 281 18.56 -8.71 48.54
N SER A 282 19.89 -8.69 48.30
CA SER A 282 20.87 -8.85 49.34
C SER A 282 20.83 -7.74 50.41
N ILE A 283 20.71 -6.45 49.96
CA ILE A 283 20.60 -5.31 50.85
C ILE A 283 19.28 -5.36 51.64
N ARG A 284 18.19 -5.76 50.98
CA ARG A 284 16.89 -5.97 51.64
C ARG A 284 17.03 -7.00 52.75
N GLN A 285 17.63 -8.16 52.48
CA GLN A 285 17.84 -9.22 53.45
C GLN A 285 18.67 -8.78 54.65
N GLN A 286 19.74 -8.03 54.41
CA GLN A 286 20.57 -7.44 55.47
C GLN A 286 19.74 -6.50 56.37
N ASN A 287 18.95 -5.61 55.76
CA ASN A 287 18.04 -4.74 56.51
C ASN A 287 16.97 -5.49 57.30
N THR A 288 16.45 -6.61 56.76
CA THR A 288 15.47 -7.46 57.44
C THR A 288 16.10 -8.10 58.67
N VAL A 289 17.36 -8.61 58.60
CA VAL A 289 18.11 -9.15 59.71
C VAL A 289 18.26 -8.12 60.85
N LEU A 290 18.50 -6.83 60.48
CA LEU A 290 18.57 -5.74 61.45
C LEU A 290 17.21 -5.49 62.14
N LEU A 291 16.09 -5.50 61.39
CA LEU A 291 14.76 -5.27 61.89
C LEU A 291 14.26 -6.41 62.80
N GLU A 292 14.66 -7.65 62.51
CA GLU A 292 14.39 -8.84 63.32
C GLU A 292 15.26 -8.89 64.61
N GLY A 293 16.16 -7.92 64.81
CA GLY A 293 17.00 -7.84 65.99
C GLY A 293 18.11 -8.87 66.03
N LEU A 294 18.34 -9.65 64.95
CA LEU A 294 19.38 -10.69 64.91
C LEU A 294 20.83 -10.16 65.00
N ALA A 295 21.00 -8.88 64.68
CA ALA A 295 22.28 -8.18 64.81
C ALA A 295 22.35 -7.27 66.06
N GLY A 296 21.39 -7.39 66.97
CA GLY A 296 21.22 -6.58 68.15
C GLY A 296 20.01 -5.68 68.09
N PRO A 297 19.49 -5.16 69.23
CA PRO A 297 18.32 -4.31 69.23
C PRO A 297 18.60 -2.95 68.62
N LEU A 298 17.65 -2.47 67.85
CA LEU A 298 17.68 -1.11 67.26
C LEU A 298 16.94 -0.12 68.16
N GLU A 299 17.45 1.11 68.21
CA GLU A 299 16.64 2.21 68.78
C GLU A 299 15.48 2.58 67.85
N GLU A 300 14.39 3.14 68.37
CA GLU A 300 13.19 3.48 67.61
C GLU A 300 13.47 4.33 66.37
N LYS A 301 14.38 5.31 66.48
CA LYS A 301 14.80 6.11 65.31
C LYS A 301 15.60 5.32 64.26
N GLN A 302 16.41 4.38 64.69
CA GLN A 302 17.17 3.49 63.80
C GLN A 302 16.25 2.54 63.09
N GLN A 303 15.31 1.95 63.80
CA GLN A 303 14.28 1.04 63.26
C GLN A 303 13.48 1.77 62.15
N ALA A 304 12.95 2.96 62.43
CA ALA A 304 12.19 3.75 61.45
C ALA A 304 13.04 4.10 60.20
N PHE A 305 14.36 4.31 60.35
CA PHE A 305 15.28 4.59 59.24
C PHE A 305 15.52 3.34 58.38
N VAL A 306 15.72 2.19 58.99
CA VAL A 306 15.90 0.90 58.31
C VAL A 306 14.62 0.48 57.60
N GLU A 307 13.44 0.61 58.22
CA GLU A 307 12.15 0.35 57.60
C GLU A 307 11.91 1.22 56.35
N LYS A 308 12.30 2.50 56.44
CA LYS A 308 12.27 3.41 55.28
C LYS A 308 13.20 2.94 54.15
N GLY A 309 14.36 2.38 54.51
CA GLY A 309 15.31 1.78 53.56
C GLY A 309 14.71 0.57 52.85
N VAL A 310 14.10 -0.38 53.63
CA VAL A 310 13.45 -1.54 53.07
C VAL A 310 12.31 -1.17 52.11
N ARG A 311 11.45 -0.22 52.51
CA ARG A 311 10.38 0.28 51.61
C ARG A 311 10.91 0.84 50.30
N LYS A 312 12.04 1.54 50.30
CA LYS A 312 12.64 2.06 49.06
C LYS A 312 13.23 0.95 48.19
N ILE A 313 13.77 -0.09 48.79
CA ILE A 313 14.32 -1.24 48.07
C ILE A 313 13.17 -2.04 47.41
N ASP A 314 12.07 -2.25 48.14
CA ASP A 314 10.87 -2.92 47.60
C ASP A 314 10.30 -2.14 46.40
N GLN A 315 10.25 -0.81 46.46
CA GLN A 315 9.84 0.03 45.32
C GLN A 315 10.76 -0.08 44.12
N LEU A 316 12.09 -0.19 44.32
CA LEU A 316 13.02 -0.40 43.23
C LEU A 316 12.89 -1.79 42.60
N LEU A 317 12.65 -2.82 43.39
CA LEU A 317 12.38 -4.19 42.92
C LEU A 317 11.07 -4.25 42.12
N GLU A 318 10.02 -3.55 42.54
CA GLU A 318 8.77 -3.41 41.82
C GLU A 318 9.00 -2.70 40.47
N LEU A 319 9.74 -1.59 40.42
CA LEU A 319 10.09 -0.89 39.18
C LEU A 319 10.84 -1.79 38.20
N ILE A 320 11.80 -2.59 38.70
CA ILE A 320 12.56 -3.54 37.88
C ILE A 320 11.63 -4.61 37.28
N ASN A 321 10.67 -5.13 38.06
CA ASN A 321 9.70 -6.09 37.56
C ASN A 321 8.77 -5.47 36.51
N ASP A 322 8.23 -4.28 36.78
CA ASP A 322 7.41 -3.52 35.82
C ASP A 322 8.13 -3.30 34.49
N LEU A 323 9.45 -2.96 34.54
CA LEU A 323 10.25 -2.77 33.35
C LEU A 323 10.41 -4.06 32.54
N LEU A 324 10.60 -5.21 33.22
CA LEU A 324 10.66 -6.51 32.58
C LEU A 324 9.34 -6.90 31.93
N ASP A 325 8.22 -6.62 32.61
CA ASP A 325 6.89 -6.92 32.06
C ASP A 325 6.60 -6.08 30.81
N ILE A 326 6.99 -4.80 30.81
CA ILE A 326 6.88 -3.97 29.61
C ILE A 326 7.74 -4.51 28.44
N ALA A 327 8.99 -4.94 28.72
CA ALA A 327 9.83 -5.52 27.68
C ALA A 327 9.20 -6.76 27.06
N LYS A 328 8.63 -7.66 27.89
CA LYS A 328 7.91 -8.85 27.40
C LYS A 328 6.66 -8.52 26.61
N ILE A 329 5.90 -7.48 27.00
CA ILE A 329 4.73 -7.00 26.27
C ILE A 329 5.13 -6.51 24.88
N GLU A 330 6.21 -5.71 24.77
CA GLU A 330 6.73 -5.21 23.49
C GLU A 330 7.15 -6.35 22.54
N GLU A 331 7.70 -7.44 23.08
CA GLU A 331 8.08 -8.63 22.28
C GLU A 331 6.90 -9.49 21.81
N GLY A 332 5.68 -9.22 22.27
CA GLY A 332 4.53 -10.09 22.01
C GLY A 332 4.60 -11.46 22.71
N LYS A 333 5.60 -11.68 23.58
CA LYS A 333 5.83 -12.94 24.33
C LYS A 333 5.15 -12.97 25.70
N HIS A 334 4.22 -12.06 25.94
CA HIS A 334 3.68 -11.81 27.27
C HIS A 334 2.72 -12.89 27.78
N ILE A 335 2.16 -13.73 26.89
CA ILE A 335 1.21 -14.77 27.27
C ILE A 335 1.79 -16.13 26.93
N GLU A 336 2.24 -16.84 27.96
CA GLU A 336 2.80 -18.18 27.80
C GLU A 336 1.73 -19.28 27.93
N HIS A 337 0.66 -19.05 28.74
CA HIS A 337 -0.34 -20.09 29.08
C HIS A 337 -1.77 -19.53 29.07
N ARG A 338 -2.40 -19.45 27.91
CA ARG A 338 -3.85 -19.22 27.87
C ARG A 338 -4.61 -20.50 28.18
N VAL A 339 -5.47 -20.45 29.16
CA VAL A 339 -6.37 -21.53 29.55
C VAL A 339 -7.81 -21.03 29.67
N PRO A 340 -8.82 -21.91 29.55
CA PRO A 340 -10.17 -21.53 29.89
C PRO A 340 -10.24 -21.05 31.35
N THR A 341 -10.56 -19.80 31.57
CA THR A 341 -10.47 -19.11 32.85
C THR A 341 -11.82 -18.52 33.24
N ASP A 342 -12.23 -18.76 34.47
CA ASP A 342 -13.34 -18.06 35.12
C ASP A 342 -12.80 -16.81 35.84
N ILE A 343 -13.37 -15.65 35.54
CA ILE A 343 -12.89 -14.37 36.08
C ILE A 343 -13.39 -14.12 37.50
N GLU A 344 -14.55 -14.65 37.89
CA GLU A 344 -15.17 -14.35 39.15
C GLU A 344 -14.29 -14.72 40.35
N PRO A 345 -13.67 -15.94 40.45
CA PRO A 345 -12.72 -16.25 41.50
C PRO A 345 -11.55 -15.30 41.59
N LEU A 346 -10.98 -14.89 40.45
CA LEU A 346 -9.83 -13.97 40.39
C LEU A 346 -10.16 -12.57 40.96
N ILE A 347 -11.38 -12.08 40.69
CA ILE A 347 -11.88 -10.83 41.27
C ILE A 347 -12.05 -10.94 42.78
N ILE A 348 -12.69 -12.02 43.25
CA ILE A 348 -12.95 -12.24 44.65
C ILE A 348 -11.64 -12.36 45.44
N ASP A 349 -10.70 -13.14 44.95
CA ASP A 349 -9.39 -13.37 45.60
C ASP A 349 -8.60 -12.03 45.67
N THR A 350 -8.58 -11.26 44.59
CA THR A 350 -7.91 -9.96 44.56
C THR A 350 -8.55 -8.98 45.55
N LEU A 351 -9.89 -8.92 45.64
CA LEU A 351 -10.58 -8.06 46.57
C LEU A 351 -10.30 -8.46 48.04
N SER A 352 -10.30 -9.78 48.32
CA SER A 352 -9.97 -10.28 49.62
C SER A 352 -8.56 -9.94 50.07
N LEU A 353 -7.59 -10.03 49.15
CA LEU A 353 -6.18 -9.63 49.38
C LEU A 353 -6.07 -8.16 49.78
N LEU A 354 -6.84 -7.28 49.14
CA LEU A 354 -6.78 -5.83 49.32
C LEU A 354 -7.72 -5.28 50.40
N GLU A 355 -8.57 -6.10 50.99
CA GLU A 355 -9.59 -5.72 51.97
C GLU A 355 -9.02 -4.94 53.16
N SER A 356 -7.95 -5.47 53.77
CA SER A 356 -7.32 -4.85 54.95
C SER A 356 -6.73 -3.47 54.59
N ARG A 357 -6.16 -3.31 53.39
CA ARG A 357 -5.60 -2.06 52.92
C ARG A 357 -6.70 -1.04 52.65
N ALA A 358 -7.80 -1.45 52.02
CA ALA A 358 -8.95 -0.61 51.75
C ALA A 358 -9.62 -0.12 53.04
N GLN A 359 -9.86 -1.01 53.99
CA GLN A 359 -10.42 -0.68 55.32
C GLN A 359 -9.54 0.35 56.08
N GLY A 360 -8.20 0.16 56.00
CA GLY A 360 -7.25 1.13 56.62
C GLY A 360 -7.32 2.54 56.02
N GLN A 361 -7.92 2.71 54.86
CA GLN A 361 -8.16 4.00 54.19
C GLN A 361 -9.63 4.43 54.18
N GLY A 362 -10.52 3.68 54.87
CA GLY A 362 -11.95 4.00 54.93
C GLY A 362 -12.68 3.72 53.61
N ILE A 363 -12.18 2.76 52.80
CA ILE A 363 -12.75 2.38 51.52
C ILE A 363 -13.52 1.09 51.64
N THR A 364 -14.73 1.06 51.08
CA THR A 364 -15.55 -0.16 50.98
C THR A 364 -15.34 -0.80 49.60
N LEU A 365 -14.93 -2.10 49.60
CA LEU A 365 -14.83 -2.89 48.37
C LEU A 365 -16.14 -3.65 48.13
N THR A 366 -16.63 -3.63 46.89
CA THR A 366 -17.86 -4.39 46.50
C THR A 366 -17.66 -5.03 45.14
N SER A 367 -18.25 -6.21 44.90
CA SER A 367 -18.29 -6.85 43.59
C SER A 367 -19.70 -7.30 43.23
N SER A 368 -19.98 -7.35 41.94
CA SER A 368 -21.19 -7.96 41.35
C SER A 368 -20.81 -8.64 40.03
N CYS A 369 -21.06 -9.93 39.94
CA CYS A 369 -20.76 -10.74 38.76
C CYS A 369 -22.08 -11.34 38.22
N GLU A 370 -22.36 -11.09 36.93
CA GLU A 370 -23.59 -11.55 36.29
C GLU A 370 -23.30 -12.19 34.93
N ASN A 371 -24.02 -13.29 34.62
CA ASN A 371 -23.91 -13.95 33.32
C ASN A 371 -22.46 -14.29 32.92
N MET A 372 -21.68 -14.80 33.87
CA MET A 372 -20.27 -15.12 33.68
C MET A 372 -20.06 -16.17 32.60
N LYS A 373 -19.09 -15.93 31.72
CA LYS A 373 -18.66 -16.86 30.68
C LYS A 373 -17.15 -17.03 30.75
N PRO A 374 -16.61 -18.23 30.51
CA PRO A 374 -15.18 -18.44 30.50
C PRO A 374 -14.52 -17.72 29.33
N ILE A 375 -13.31 -17.25 29.57
CA ILE A 375 -12.46 -16.63 28.57
C ILE A 375 -11.15 -17.42 28.40
N HIS A 376 -10.48 -17.31 27.25
CA HIS A 376 -9.13 -17.84 27.05
C HIS A 376 -8.11 -16.84 27.55
N ALA A 377 -7.57 -17.03 28.75
CA ALA A 377 -6.66 -16.07 29.37
C ALA A 377 -5.56 -16.74 30.19
N ASP A 378 -4.52 -15.98 30.52
CA ASP A 378 -3.54 -16.30 31.54
C ASP A 378 -4.06 -15.76 32.90
N PRO A 379 -4.44 -16.64 33.84
CA PRO A 379 -5.03 -16.21 35.12
C PRO A 379 -4.10 -15.28 35.91
N LYS A 380 -2.79 -15.56 35.92
CA LYS A 380 -1.83 -14.77 36.69
C LYS A 380 -1.71 -13.34 36.15
N ARG A 381 -1.77 -13.19 34.83
CA ARG A 381 -1.73 -11.86 34.22
C ARG A 381 -3.01 -11.09 34.45
N LEU A 382 -4.16 -11.74 34.47
CA LEU A 382 -5.40 -11.06 34.81
C LEU A 382 -5.45 -10.66 36.30
N GLU A 383 -4.94 -11.51 37.21
CA GLU A 383 -4.77 -11.12 38.63
C GLU A 383 -3.92 -9.85 38.75
N GLU A 384 -2.84 -9.74 37.98
CA GLU A 384 -1.98 -8.55 37.95
C GLU A 384 -2.75 -7.31 37.44
N VAL A 385 -3.59 -7.45 36.39
CA VAL A 385 -4.47 -6.39 35.89
C VAL A 385 -5.42 -5.91 36.99
N PHE A 386 -6.13 -6.84 37.64
CA PHE A 386 -7.09 -6.48 38.67
C PHE A 386 -6.41 -5.87 39.90
N ASN A 387 -5.28 -6.44 40.33
CA ASN A 387 -4.49 -5.88 41.43
C ASN A 387 -4.01 -4.44 41.13
N ASN A 388 -3.50 -4.16 39.92
CA ASN A 388 -3.07 -2.83 39.53
C ASN A 388 -4.22 -1.84 39.53
N LEU A 389 -5.37 -2.17 38.93
CA LEU A 389 -6.51 -1.26 38.84
C LEU A 389 -7.18 -1.02 40.18
N ILE A 390 -7.38 -2.07 40.99
CA ILE A 390 -8.01 -1.94 42.32
C ILE A 390 -7.09 -1.21 43.29
N THR A 391 -5.78 -1.47 43.25
CA THR A 391 -4.79 -0.72 44.04
C THR A 391 -4.76 0.73 43.66
N ASN A 392 -4.84 1.06 42.36
CA ASN A 392 -4.95 2.44 41.89
C ASN A 392 -6.25 3.10 42.43
N ALA A 393 -7.39 2.43 42.32
CA ALA A 393 -8.67 2.90 42.84
C ALA A 393 -8.60 3.23 44.36
N ILE A 394 -7.93 2.37 45.14
CA ILE A 394 -7.69 2.60 46.58
C ILE A 394 -6.76 3.81 46.78
N ASN A 395 -5.64 3.87 46.07
CA ASN A 395 -4.63 4.92 46.27
C ASN A 395 -5.11 6.32 45.87
N TYR A 396 -5.99 6.39 44.88
CA TYR A 396 -6.55 7.66 44.39
C TYR A 396 -7.88 8.02 45.02
N SER A 397 -8.28 7.33 46.10
CA SER A 397 -9.43 7.65 46.97
C SER A 397 -8.99 8.05 48.42
N PRO A 398 -8.17 9.11 48.59
CA PRO A 398 -7.53 9.42 49.87
C PRO A 398 -8.53 9.86 50.99
N GLU A 399 -9.75 10.24 50.62
CA GLU A 399 -10.80 10.66 51.57
C GLU A 399 -11.73 9.50 51.90
N GLY A 400 -11.38 8.25 51.58
CA GLY A 400 -12.24 7.10 51.68
C GLY A 400 -13.23 7.01 50.51
N GLY A 401 -14.24 6.15 50.64
CA GLY A 401 -15.28 5.97 49.63
C GLY A 401 -15.56 4.55 49.27
N ARG A 402 -15.81 4.27 47.98
CA ARG A 402 -16.17 2.95 47.51
C ARG A 402 -15.38 2.62 46.23
N VAL A 403 -14.94 1.34 46.15
CA VAL A 403 -14.45 0.75 44.91
C VAL A 403 -15.38 -0.41 44.54
N THR A 404 -15.95 -0.37 43.36
CA THR A 404 -16.90 -1.38 42.89
C THR A 404 -16.33 -2.07 41.65
N VAL A 405 -16.28 -3.40 41.68
CA VAL A 405 -15.90 -4.22 40.53
C VAL A 405 -17.17 -4.91 40.02
N THR A 406 -17.53 -4.68 38.77
CA THR A 406 -18.64 -5.37 38.11
C THR A 406 -18.12 -6.17 36.92
N ALA A 407 -18.61 -7.40 36.79
CA ALA A 407 -18.29 -8.24 35.64
C ALA A 407 -19.57 -8.80 35.02
N GLN A 408 -19.76 -8.62 33.72
CA GLN A 408 -20.97 -9.05 33.01
C GLN A 408 -20.66 -9.57 31.62
N GLY A 409 -21.27 -10.70 31.25
CA GLY A 409 -21.25 -11.23 29.89
C GLY A 409 -22.13 -10.39 28.93
N GLN A 410 -21.55 -9.78 27.93
CA GLN A 410 -22.21 -9.01 26.88
C GLN A 410 -21.92 -9.61 25.50
N GLY A 411 -22.83 -10.45 24.98
CA GLY A 411 -22.67 -11.07 23.67
C GLY A 411 -21.42 -11.96 23.57
N GLU A 412 -20.45 -11.53 22.76
CA GLU A 412 -19.18 -12.24 22.57
C GLU A 412 -18.05 -11.73 23.48
N TYR A 413 -18.33 -10.82 24.40
CA TYR A 413 -17.33 -10.24 25.30
C TYR A 413 -17.76 -10.36 26.76
N MET A 414 -16.77 -10.47 27.66
CA MET A 414 -16.88 -10.20 29.06
C MET A 414 -16.52 -8.75 29.33
N GLU A 415 -17.45 -7.98 29.85
CA GLU A 415 -17.23 -6.60 30.31
C GLU A 415 -16.88 -6.61 31.80
N ILE A 416 -15.75 -6.01 32.17
CA ILE A 416 -15.30 -5.82 33.53
C ILE A 416 -15.14 -4.34 33.79
N LYS A 417 -15.80 -3.77 34.78
CA LYS A 417 -15.67 -2.39 35.21
C LYS A 417 -15.14 -2.29 36.62
N ILE A 418 -14.14 -1.44 36.79
CA ILE A 418 -13.56 -1.12 38.11
C ILE A 418 -13.78 0.39 38.32
N SER A 419 -14.68 0.73 39.25
CA SER A 419 -15.11 2.11 39.48
C SER A 419 -14.72 2.54 40.90
N ASP A 420 -14.15 3.71 41.04
CA ASP A 420 -13.82 4.37 42.31
C ASP A 420 -14.60 5.68 42.49
N THR A 421 -14.70 6.17 43.71
CA THR A 421 -15.27 7.47 44.07
C THR A 421 -14.17 8.46 44.49
N GLY A 422 -12.98 8.32 43.90
CA GLY A 422 -11.79 9.10 44.22
C GLY A 422 -11.72 10.47 43.58
N VAL A 423 -10.51 10.99 43.47
CA VAL A 423 -10.24 12.37 42.98
C VAL A 423 -10.54 12.59 41.49
N GLY A 424 -10.70 11.50 40.74
CA GLY A 424 -10.90 11.56 39.28
C GLY A 424 -9.68 12.05 38.51
N ILE A 425 -9.85 12.20 37.21
CA ILE A 425 -8.79 12.54 36.24
C ILE A 425 -9.33 13.67 35.34
N ASP A 426 -8.52 14.68 35.09
CA ASP A 426 -8.86 15.75 34.16
C ASP A 426 -8.96 15.21 32.71
N PRO A 427 -9.94 15.66 31.90
CA PRO A 427 -10.10 15.20 30.52
C PRO A 427 -8.85 15.38 29.64
N GLU A 428 -8.04 16.41 29.90
CA GLU A 428 -6.78 16.64 29.15
C GLU A 428 -5.69 15.60 29.45
N GLU A 429 -5.81 14.91 30.57
CA GLU A 429 -4.83 13.89 31.02
C GLU A 429 -5.22 12.48 30.55
N LEU A 430 -6.52 12.20 30.32
CA LEU A 430 -7.04 10.87 29.98
C LEU A 430 -6.30 10.22 28.80
N PRO A 431 -5.95 10.91 27.70
CA PRO A 431 -5.24 10.29 26.59
C PRO A 431 -3.83 9.77 26.93
N LYS A 432 -3.24 10.28 28.04
CA LYS A 432 -1.85 10.03 28.41
C LYS A 432 -1.66 9.04 29.54
N ILE A 433 -2.74 8.66 30.25
CA ILE A 433 -2.61 7.83 31.48
C ILE A 433 -2.06 6.42 31.21
N PHE A 434 -2.15 5.94 29.97
CA PHE A 434 -1.56 4.67 29.54
C PHE A 434 -0.13 4.79 29.01
N ASP A 435 0.41 6.03 28.92
CA ASP A 435 1.79 6.26 28.51
C ASP A 435 2.77 5.80 29.60
N LYS A 436 3.88 5.21 29.20
CA LYS A 436 4.92 4.73 30.13
C LYS A 436 5.50 5.88 30.92
N PHE A 437 5.68 5.67 32.24
CA PHE A 437 6.23 6.65 33.19
C PHE A 437 5.34 7.90 33.38
N TYR A 438 4.13 7.91 32.78
CA TYR A 438 3.23 9.03 32.93
C TYR A 438 2.47 8.98 34.25
N ARG A 439 2.29 10.13 34.89
CA ARG A 439 1.59 10.28 36.16
C ARG A 439 0.87 11.61 36.23
N VAL A 440 -0.40 11.56 36.53
CA VAL A 440 -1.22 12.76 36.82
C VAL A 440 -0.76 13.40 38.13
N LYS A 441 -0.46 14.69 38.11
CA LYS A 441 -0.08 15.45 39.33
C LYS A 441 -1.30 16.06 39.98
N HIS A 442 -1.76 15.46 41.07
CA HIS A 442 -2.88 16.02 41.84
C HIS A 442 -2.44 16.35 43.25
N HIS A 443 -2.94 17.49 43.84
CA HIS A 443 -2.50 17.99 45.15
C HIS A 443 -2.83 17.03 46.30
N LYS A 444 -3.98 16.35 46.25
CA LYS A 444 -4.43 15.37 47.27
C LYS A 444 -3.68 14.05 47.23
N THR A 445 -3.04 13.71 46.10
CA THR A 445 -2.38 12.45 45.89
C THR A 445 -0.85 12.56 45.74
N ARG A 446 -0.25 13.66 46.19
CA ARG A 446 1.18 13.92 46.17
C ARG A 446 2.04 12.82 46.84
N GLN A 447 1.46 12.14 47.83
CA GLN A 447 2.12 11.09 48.61
C GLN A 447 1.96 9.67 47.98
N VAL A 448 1.06 9.51 47.02
CA VAL A 448 0.92 8.24 46.30
C VAL A 448 2.19 7.98 45.53
N MET A 449 2.92 6.92 45.90
CA MET A 449 4.09 6.50 45.18
C MET A 449 3.68 5.50 44.09
N GLY A 450 4.35 5.54 42.95
CA GLY A 450 4.13 4.60 41.86
C GLY A 450 5.10 4.83 40.70
N THR A 451 5.34 3.81 39.92
CA THR A 451 6.29 3.78 38.81
C THR A 451 5.81 4.54 37.56
N GLY A 452 4.48 4.67 37.41
CA GLY A 452 3.84 5.15 36.18
C GLY A 452 3.84 4.12 35.06
N LEU A 453 4.10 2.83 35.39
CA LEU A 453 4.12 1.72 34.44
C LEU A 453 2.88 0.81 34.55
N GLY A 454 2.22 0.77 35.70
CA GLY A 454 1.12 -0.16 35.97
C GLY A 454 -0.03 -0.08 34.97
N LEU A 455 -0.47 1.13 34.56
CA LEU A 455 -1.53 1.27 33.55
C LEU A 455 -1.07 0.87 32.14
N ALA A 456 0.19 1.12 31.80
CA ALA A 456 0.77 0.66 30.53
C ALA A 456 0.83 -0.89 30.50
N ILE A 457 1.19 -1.53 31.61
CA ILE A 457 1.17 -3.01 31.76
C ILE A 457 -0.26 -3.52 31.62
N VAL A 458 -1.22 -2.92 32.33
CA VAL A 458 -2.65 -3.28 32.23
C VAL A 458 -3.12 -3.27 30.79
N LYS A 459 -2.84 -2.17 30.05
CA LYS A 459 -3.22 -2.04 28.65
C LYS A 459 -2.56 -3.14 27.79
N GLY A 460 -1.26 -3.36 27.94
CA GLY A 460 -0.55 -4.39 27.18
C GLY A 460 -1.04 -5.80 27.47
N VAL A 461 -1.35 -6.13 28.73
CA VAL A 461 -1.93 -7.42 29.09
C VAL A 461 -3.32 -7.60 28.47
N VAL A 462 -4.19 -6.60 28.56
CA VAL A 462 -5.55 -6.66 28.00
C VAL A 462 -5.51 -6.81 26.47
N GLU A 463 -4.68 -6.00 25.79
CA GLU A 463 -4.49 -6.09 24.33
C GLU A 463 -3.90 -7.44 23.91
N SER A 464 -2.95 -7.98 24.68
CA SER A 464 -2.41 -9.32 24.45
C SER A 464 -3.47 -10.43 24.56
N HIS A 465 -4.55 -10.21 25.29
CA HIS A 465 -5.72 -11.11 25.37
C HIS A 465 -6.79 -10.81 24.31
N ASN A 466 -6.46 -10.05 23.26
CA ASN A 466 -7.38 -9.60 22.22
C ASN A 466 -8.57 -8.78 22.80
N GLY A 467 -8.34 -8.11 23.93
CA GLY A 467 -9.31 -7.25 24.61
C GLY A 467 -9.07 -5.78 24.35
N THR A 468 -9.94 -4.95 24.88
CA THR A 468 -9.79 -3.49 24.89
C THR A 468 -9.99 -2.95 26.31
N ILE A 469 -9.31 -1.84 26.60
CA ILE A 469 -9.48 -1.11 27.85
C ILE A 469 -9.78 0.38 27.55
N ASP A 470 -10.83 0.87 28.21
CA ASP A 470 -11.26 2.27 28.15
C ASP A 470 -11.34 2.87 29.56
N VAL A 471 -11.38 4.21 29.65
CA VAL A 471 -11.49 4.95 30.91
C VAL A 471 -12.49 6.08 30.81
N GLU A 472 -13.35 6.17 31.78
CA GLU A 472 -14.24 7.32 32.01
C GLU A 472 -13.93 7.92 33.36
N SER A 473 -13.73 9.25 33.42
CA SER A 473 -13.42 9.91 34.68
C SER A 473 -13.97 11.33 34.73
N VAL A 474 -14.38 11.72 35.90
CA VAL A 474 -14.82 13.09 36.17
C VAL A 474 -14.08 13.59 37.42
N PRO A 475 -13.39 14.74 37.36
CA PRO A 475 -12.71 15.30 38.54
C PRO A 475 -13.62 15.37 39.75
N GLU A 476 -13.10 15.00 40.91
CA GLU A 476 -13.78 14.97 42.23
C GLU A 476 -15.01 14.02 42.28
N LYS A 477 -15.24 13.15 41.27
CA LYS A 477 -16.34 12.17 41.28
C LYS A 477 -15.86 10.72 41.16
N GLY A 478 -14.62 10.52 40.70
CA GLY A 478 -14.02 9.22 40.57
C GLY A 478 -13.72 8.80 39.15
N THR A 479 -13.23 7.58 38.99
CA THR A 479 -12.79 6.97 37.72
C THR A 479 -13.41 5.61 37.53
N THR A 480 -13.71 5.25 36.29
CA THR A 480 -14.17 3.91 35.90
C THR A 480 -13.28 3.41 34.77
N PHE A 481 -12.55 2.34 34.99
CA PHE A 481 -11.89 1.58 33.96
C PHE A 481 -12.83 0.48 33.45
N ARG A 482 -12.93 0.33 32.14
CA ARG A 482 -13.76 -0.64 31.44
C ARG A 482 -12.88 -1.55 30.59
N ILE A 483 -12.93 -2.85 30.83
CA ILE A 483 -12.20 -3.87 30.10
C ILE A 483 -13.20 -4.75 29.35
N LEU A 484 -12.93 -5.05 28.09
CA LEU A 484 -13.66 -6.01 27.28
C LEU A 484 -12.72 -7.15 26.89
N LEU A 485 -13.05 -8.39 27.24
CA LEU A 485 -12.28 -9.59 26.88
C LEU A 485 -13.17 -10.54 26.08
N PRO A 486 -12.68 -11.17 24.98
CA PRO A 486 -13.48 -12.09 24.18
C PRO A 486 -13.78 -13.37 24.95
N VAL A 487 -15.04 -13.84 24.87
CA VAL A 487 -15.47 -15.11 25.47
C VAL A 487 -15.13 -16.28 24.54
N ILE A 488 -15.00 -17.49 25.12
CA ILE A 488 -14.81 -18.72 24.35
C ILE A 488 -16.11 -19.00 23.58
N ARG A 489 -16.00 -19.14 22.25
CA ARG A 489 -17.13 -19.54 21.40
C ARG A 489 -17.38 -21.06 21.57
N GLU A 490 -18.62 -21.48 21.63
CA GLU A 490 -19.03 -22.89 21.75
C GLU A 490 -18.54 -23.80 20.60
N ASN A 491 -18.01 -23.21 19.49
CA ASN A 491 -17.55 -23.93 18.31
C ASN A 491 -16.01 -24.11 18.20
N GLY A 492 -15.24 -23.86 19.26
CA GLY A 492 -13.83 -24.25 19.35
C GLY A 492 -12.84 -23.63 18.32
N LYS A 493 -13.21 -22.54 17.66
CA LYS A 493 -12.27 -21.73 16.88
C LYS A 493 -12.04 -20.42 17.61
N ASP A 494 -10.77 -20.19 18.01
CA ASP A 494 -10.31 -18.89 18.47
C ASP A 494 -10.52 -17.82 17.37
N PRO A 495 -10.83 -16.57 17.75
CA PRO A 495 -10.99 -15.46 16.82
C PRO A 495 -9.72 -15.09 16.07
#